data_9755af6cd2c5e0ce51c27d07bfc725da
#
_entry.id   9755af6cd2c5e0ce51c27d07bfc725da
#
_cell.length_a   1.000
_cell.length_b   1.000
_cell.length_c   1.000
_cell.angle_alpha   90.00
_cell.angle_beta   90.00
_cell.angle_gamma   90.00
#
_symmetry.space_group_name_H-M   'P 1'
#
loop_
_entity.id
_entity.type
_entity.pdbx_description
1 polymer ?
#
loop_
_entity_poly.entity_id
_entity_poly.type
_entity_poly.pdbx_seq_one_letter_code
_entity_poly.pdbx_strand_id
1 'polypeptide(L)'
;MALEIERRFLVQGLDWRRHICWQAQLQQGYLVASADGFTVRVRRASGEEAVAGAWLTLKARTEQPLETPGLLPEGLVRQEFEYAIPEADAAALLALAPQGLCKVRYGLDLPGGEWVLDVFEGANAPLVVAEVELEPQGLEQGLALQPPAWCGRELTGRHELSNAALARRPLALWPEAERLALFEPAAT
;
A
#
# COMPACT_ATOMS: atom_id res chain seq x y z
N MET A 1 -9.53 18.27 1.68
CA MET A 1 -8.18 17.75 1.94
C MET A 1 -8.34 16.25 2.05
N ALA A 2 -7.75 15.49 1.14
CA ALA A 2 -7.88 14.04 1.18
C ALA A 2 -6.83 13.52 2.18
N LEU A 3 -7.30 12.98 3.30
CA LEU A 3 -6.47 12.25 4.25
C LEU A 3 -6.62 10.77 3.93
N GLU A 4 -5.51 10.10 3.74
CA GLU A 4 -5.42 8.64 3.64
C GLU A 4 -5.10 8.10 5.04
N ILE A 5 -5.93 7.19 5.52
CA ILE A 5 -5.75 6.52 6.80
C ILE A 5 -5.80 5.02 6.53
N GLU A 6 -4.66 4.34 6.58
CA GLU A 6 -4.60 2.92 6.23
C GLU A 6 -3.92 2.08 7.31
N ARG A 7 -4.46 0.89 7.56
CA ARG A 7 -3.78 -0.18 8.30
C ARG A 7 -3.30 -1.24 7.32
N ARG A 8 -2.12 -1.80 7.59
CA ARG A 8 -1.45 -2.73 6.69
C ARG A 8 -1.04 -4.00 7.43
N PHE A 9 -1.18 -5.15 6.76
CA PHE A 9 -0.92 -6.45 7.37
C PHE A 9 -0.14 -7.36 6.43
N LEU A 10 0.82 -8.11 6.98
CA LEU A 10 1.44 -9.21 6.26
C LEU A 10 0.41 -10.33 6.10
N VAL A 11 0.24 -10.84 4.89
CA VAL A 11 -0.75 -11.89 4.60
C VAL A 11 -0.13 -13.27 4.75
N GLN A 12 -0.87 -14.18 5.36
CA GLN A 12 -0.52 -15.58 5.52
C GLN A 12 -1.59 -16.48 4.90
N GLY A 13 -1.13 -17.53 4.21
CA GLY A 13 -2.04 -18.48 3.57
C GLY A 13 -2.79 -17.91 2.38
N LEU A 14 -3.89 -18.56 2.01
CA LEU A 14 -4.63 -18.26 0.78
C LEU A 14 -6.13 -18.02 1.02
N ASP A 15 -6.59 -17.97 2.26
CA ASP A 15 -8.01 -17.86 2.62
C ASP A 15 -8.66 -16.53 2.18
N TRP A 16 -7.84 -15.50 1.96
CA TRP A 16 -8.28 -14.23 1.42
C TRP A 16 -8.91 -14.33 0.02
N ARG A 17 -8.56 -15.36 -0.75
CA ARG A 17 -9.03 -15.54 -2.14
C ARG A 17 -10.54 -15.66 -2.27
N ARG A 18 -11.22 -16.15 -1.24
CA ARG A 18 -12.69 -16.27 -1.22
C ARG A 18 -13.43 -14.93 -1.14
N HIS A 19 -12.70 -13.86 -0.82
CA HIS A 19 -13.24 -12.51 -0.67
C HIS A 19 -12.97 -11.62 -1.89
N ILE A 20 -12.31 -12.14 -2.95
CA ILE A 20 -11.97 -11.35 -4.13
C ILE A 20 -13.24 -10.89 -4.83
N CYS A 21 -13.36 -9.58 -5.07
CA CYS A 21 -14.43 -8.99 -5.87
C CYS A 21 -13.91 -8.36 -7.19
N TRP A 22 -12.64 -7.96 -7.26
CA TRP A 22 -11.99 -7.52 -8.49
C TRP A 22 -10.47 -7.70 -8.40
N GLN A 23 -9.80 -7.59 -9.58
CA GLN A 23 -8.33 -7.60 -9.64
C GLN A 23 -7.81 -6.64 -10.70
N ALA A 24 -6.60 -6.13 -10.48
CA ALA A 24 -5.87 -5.31 -11.44
C ALA A 24 -4.37 -5.58 -11.35
N GLN A 25 -3.72 -5.59 -12.53
CA GLN A 25 -2.26 -5.54 -12.61
C GLN A 25 -1.81 -4.09 -12.43
N LEU A 26 -0.96 -3.83 -11.44
CA LEU A 26 -0.42 -2.50 -11.16
C LEU A 26 1.06 -2.41 -11.52
N GLN A 27 1.40 -1.37 -12.29
CA GLN A 27 2.76 -0.91 -12.49
C GLN A 27 2.90 0.46 -11.85
N GLN A 28 3.90 0.63 -10.99
CA GLN A 28 4.15 1.88 -10.27
C GLN A 28 5.57 2.35 -10.49
N GLY A 29 5.73 3.64 -10.76
CA GLY A 29 7.01 4.32 -10.84
C GLY A 29 7.07 5.52 -9.90
N TYR A 30 8.21 5.72 -9.25
CA TYR A 30 8.43 6.83 -8.33
C TYR A 30 9.37 7.84 -8.99
N LEU A 31 8.82 9.00 -9.36
CA LEU A 31 9.58 10.14 -9.90
C LEU A 31 10.34 10.87 -8.80
N VAL A 32 9.72 10.93 -7.60
CA VAL A 32 10.31 11.45 -6.37
C VAL A 32 9.96 10.52 -5.23
N ALA A 33 10.94 10.20 -4.40
CA ALA A 33 10.75 9.49 -3.13
C ALA A 33 11.77 10.03 -2.13
N SER A 34 11.42 11.13 -1.45
CA SER A 34 12.31 11.82 -0.53
C SER A 34 12.32 11.20 0.87
N ALA A 35 13.38 11.48 1.63
CA ALA A 35 13.57 10.92 2.97
C ALA A 35 12.54 11.42 4.00
N ASP A 36 12.00 12.62 3.78
CA ASP A 36 10.93 13.22 4.59
C ASP A 36 9.54 12.63 4.33
N GLY A 37 9.45 11.67 3.38
CA GLY A 37 8.22 10.95 3.04
C GLY A 37 7.39 11.60 1.93
N PHE A 38 7.87 12.72 1.32
CA PHE A 38 7.22 13.25 0.13
C PHE A 38 7.48 12.32 -1.07
N THR A 39 6.40 11.95 -1.78
CA THR A 39 6.49 11.11 -2.97
C THR A 39 5.67 11.65 -4.13
N VAL A 40 6.21 11.48 -5.34
CA VAL A 40 5.47 11.67 -6.60
C VAL A 40 5.51 10.32 -7.34
N ARG A 41 4.35 9.71 -7.48
CA ARG A 41 4.17 8.36 -8.04
C ARG A 41 3.31 8.42 -9.28
N VAL A 42 3.69 7.68 -10.30
CA VAL A 42 2.83 7.31 -11.42
C VAL A 42 2.38 5.87 -11.22
N ARG A 43 1.09 5.61 -11.44
CA ARG A 43 0.50 4.28 -11.39
C ARG A 43 -0.30 4.03 -12.67
N ARG A 44 -0.09 2.87 -13.28
CA ARG A 44 -0.96 2.27 -14.29
C ARG A 44 -1.64 1.06 -13.69
N ALA A 45 -2.93 0.94 -13.93
CA ALA A 45 -3.71 -0.25 -13.62
C ALA A 45 -4.29 -0.83 -14.90
N SER A 46 -4.14 -2.13 -15.11
CA SER A 46 -4.79 -2.89 -16.19
C SER A 46 -5.58 -4.05 -15.60
N GLY A 47 -6.77 -4.29 -16.14
CA GLY A 47 -7.69 -5.29 -15.61
C GLY A 47 -9.10 -5.02 -16.14
N GLU A 48 -10.10 -5.21 -15.29
CA GLU A 48 -11.47 -4.84 -15.59
C GLU A 48 -11.60 -3.33 -15.82
N GLU A 49 -12.52 -2.91 -16.71
CA GLU A 49 -12.71 -1.49 -17.10
C GLU A 49 -12.90 -0.58 -15.88
N ALA A 50 -13.61 -1.04 -14.86
CA ALA A 50 -13.90 -0.27 -13.66
C ALA A 50 -12.65 0.07 -12.82
N VAL A 51 -11.54 -0.67 -12.98
CA VAL A 51 -10.30 -0.48 -12.20
C VAL A 51 -9.09 -0.15 -13.07
N ALA A 52 -9.25 -0.15 -14.39
CA ALA A 52 -8.20 0.21 -15.33
C ALA A 52 -8.03 1.74 -15.39
N GLY A 53 -6.80 2.21 -15.56
CA GLY A 53 -6.50 3.63 -15.69
C GLY A 53 -5.07 3.98 -15.33
N ALA A 54 -4.81 5.27 -15.32
CA ALA A 54 -3.50 5.81 -14.97
C ALA A 54 -3.65 7.06 -14.09
N TRP A 55 -2.76 7.17 -13.10
CA TRP A 55 -2.82 8.24 -12.09
C TRP A 55 -1.44 8.78 -11.76
N LEU A 56 -1.41 10.09 -11.48
CA LEU A 56 -0.31 10.77 -10.83
C LEU A 56 -0.73 11.03 -9.38
N THR A 57 0.05 10.52 -8.42
CA THR A 57 -0.24 10.64 -6.99
C THR A 57 0.88 11.40 -6.29
N LEU A 58 0.52 12.39 -5.49
CA LEU A 58 1.41 13.08 -4.56
C LEU A 58 1.04 12.67 -3.14
N LYS A 59 2.02 12.22 -2.36
CA LYS A 59 1.82 11.93 -0.93
C LYS A 59 2.79 12.75 -0.10
N ALA A 60 2.29 13.32 0.99
CA ALA A 60 3.09 14.09 1.94
C ALA A 60 2.73 13.69 3.38
N ARG A 61 3.67 13.87 4.30
CA ARG A 61 3.35 13.79 5.73
C ARG A 61 2.39 14.92 6.09
N THR A 62 1.45 14.67 6.97
CA THR A 62 0.62 15.73 7.54
C THR A 62 1.26 16.23 8.83
N GLU A 63 1.39 17.55 8.94
CA GLU A 63 1.75 18.23 10.20
C GLU A 63 0.50 18.61 11.01
N GLN A 64 -0.69 18.43 10.43
CA GLN A 64 -1.93 18.75 11.11
C GLN A 64 -2.26 17.65 12.14
N PRO A 65 -2.37 18.03 13.44
CA PRO A 65 -2.90 17.12 14.43
C PRO A 65 -4.34 16.78 14.04
N LEU A 66 -4.63 15.51 13.83
CA LEU A 66 -6.00 15.05 13.97
C LEU A 66 -6.46 15.43 15.38
N GLU A 67 -7.73 15.75 15.57
CA GLU A 67 -8.30 16.21 16.86
C GLU A 67 -8.00 15.28 18.05
N THR A 68 -7.34 14.14 17.80
CA THR A 68 -6.90 13.15 18.80
C THR A 68 -5.36 12.99 18.76
N PRO A 69 -4.60 13.94 19.35
CA PRO A 69 -3.15 13.84 19.41
C PRO A 69 -2.71 12.65 20.28
N GLY A 70 -1.80 11.83 19.77
CA GLY A 70 -1.11 10.80 20.56
C GLY A 70 -1.69 9.39 20.52
N LEU A 71 -2.82 9.15 19.82
CA LEU A 71 -3.44 7.82 19.70
C LEU A 71 -3.12 7.09 18.39
N LEU A 72 -2.52 7.77 17.41
CA LEU A 72 -2.30 7.18 16.09
C LEU A 72 -0.86 6.73 15.89
N PRO A 73 -0.63 5.52 15.37
CA PRO A 73 0.69 5.08 14.96
C PRO A 73 1.31 6.04 13.94
N GLU A 74 2.62 6.27 14.05
CA GLU A 74 3.35 7.09 13.08
C GLU A 74 3.19 6.49 11.67
N GLY A 75 2.89 7.34 10.68
CA GLY A 75 2.71 6.92 9.29
C GLY A 75 1.33 6.36 8.94
N LEU A 76 0.38 6.33 9.90
CA LEU A 76 -1.00 5.92 9.64
C LEU A 76 -1.75 6.94 8.76
N VAL A 77 -1.43 8.23 8.88
CA VAL A 77 -2.15 9.33 8.23
C VAL A 77 -1.21 10.13 7.33
N ARG A 78 -1.64 10.33 6.08
CA ARG A 78 -0.92 11.17 5.10
C ARG A 78 -1.88 12.04 4.30
N GLN A 79 -1.36 13.13 3.76
CA GLN A 79 -2.05 13.87 2.71
C GLN A 79 -1.81 13.15 1.39
N GLU A 80 -2.89 12.86 0.67
CA GLU A 80 -2.83 12.29 -0.67
C GLU A 80 -3.62 13.15 -1.66
N PHE A 81 -3.00 13.38 -2.82
CA PHE A 81 -3.62 14.01 -3.99
C PHE A 81 -3.42 13.09 -5.17
N GLU A 82 -4.49 12.60 -5.74
CA GLU A 82 -4.45 11.70 -6.90
C GLU A 82 -5.23 12.28 -8.06
N TYR A 83 -4.60 12.29 -9.24
CA TYR A 83 -5.14 12.83 -10.47
C TYR A 83 -5.08 11.78 -11.56
N ALA A 84 -6.21 11.52 -12.22
CA ALA A 84 -6.23 10.71 -13.43
C ALA A 84 -5.44 11.42 -14.53
N ILE A 85 -4.59 10.68 -15.23
CA ILE A 85 -3.78 11.17 -16.34
C ILE A 85 -3.97 10.32 -17.59
N PRO A 86 -3.69 10.88 -18.78
CA PRO A 86 -3.71 10.09 -20.01
C PRO A 86 -2.74 8.92 -19.96
N GLU A 87 -3.12 7.80 -20.56
CA GLU A 87 -2.32 6.58 -20.61
C GLU A 87 -0.93 6.81 -21.27
N ALA A 88 -0.90 7.64 -22.32
CA ALA A 88 0.35 8.00 -23.01
C ALA A 88 1.31 8.76 -22.08
N ASP A 89 0.77 9.66 -21.24
CA ASP A 89 1.57 10.42 -20.28
C ASP A 89 2.09 9.50 -19.17
N ALA A 90 1.25 8.56 -18.69
CA ALA A 90 1.68 7.58 -17.71
C ALA A 90 2.80 6.69 -18.23
N ALA A 91 2.73 6.23 -19.48
CA ALA A 91 3.80 5.45 -20.10
C ALA A 91 5.12 6.24 -20.19
N ALA A 92 5.04 7.50 -20.59
CA ALA A 92 6.22 8.38 -20.65
C ALA A 92 6.82 8.65 -19.27
N LEU A 93 5.98 8.93 -18.27
CA LEU A 93 6.41 9.19 -16.90
C LEU A 93 6.98 7.93 -16.21
N LEU A 94 6.42 6.76 -16.48
CA LEU A 94 6.96 5.47 -15.99
C LEU A 94 8.37 5.22 -16.57
N ALA A 95 8.60 5.58 -17.82
CA ALA A 95 9.92 5.46 -18.44
C ALA A 95 10.97 6.41 -17.82
N LEU A 96 10.55 7.54 -17.26
CA LEU A 96 11.40 8.48 -16.54
C LEU A 96 11.64 8.11 -15.08
N ALA A 97 10.81 7.23 -14.51
CA ALA A 97 10.88 6.88 -13.09
C ALA A 97 12.15 6.06 -12.82
N PRO A 98 13.06 6.51 -11.92
CA PRO A 98 14.30 5.79 -11.61
C PRO A 98 14.04 4.50 -10.82
N GLN A 99 12.87 4.35 -10.22
CA GLN A 99 12.50 3.24 -9.35
C GLN A 99 11.06 2.85 -9.59
N GLY A 100 10.76 1.56 -9.51
CA GLY A 100 9.41 1.08 -9.71
C GLY A 100 9.17 -0.32 -9.16
N LEU A 101 7.93 -0.73 -9.17
CA LEU A 101 7.50 -2.08 -8.80
C LEU A 101 6.24 -2.48 -9.58
N CYS A 102 6.02 -3.80 -9.64
CA CYS A 102 4.80 -4.39 -10.16
C CYS A 102 4.13 -5.25 -9.08
N LYS A 103 2.81 -5.31 -9.11
CA LYS A 103 2.01 -6.14 -8.23
C LYS A 103 0.63 -6.41 -8.83
N VAL A 104 0.02 -7.49 -8.43
CA VAL A 104 -1.42 -7.71 -8.66
C VAL A 104 -2.16 -7.24 -7.42
N ARG A 105 -3.10 -6.32 -7.60
CA ARG A 105 -4.00 -5.85 -6.54
C ARG A 105 -5.35 -6.52 -6.67
N TYR A 106 -5.86 -7.00 -5.58
CA TYR A 106 -7.18 -7.58 -5.42
C TYR A 106 -8.01 -6.70 -4.51
N GLY A 107 -9.24 -6.34 -4.92
CA GLY A 107 -10.24 -5.79 -4.02
C GLY A 107 -10.92 -6.91 -3.27
N LEU A 108 -11.18 -6.72 -1.99
CA LEU A 108 -11.77 -7.73 -1.15
C LEU A 108 -13.10 -7.24 -0.55
N ASP A 109 -14.13 -8.07 -0.63
CA ASP A 109 -15.42 -7.82 0.04
C ASP A 109 -15.32 -8.21 1.52
N LEU A 110 -14.95 -7.22 2.34
CA LEU A 110 -14.78 -7.35 3.79
C LEU A 110 -15.33 -6.13 4.51
N PRO A 111 -15.88 -6.28 5.73
CA PRO A 111 -16.38 -5.15 6.50
C PRO A 111 -15.26 -4.28 7.10
N GLY A 112 -15.62 -3.05 7.46
CA GLY A 112 -14.80 -2.16 8.31
C GLY A 112 -13.90 -1.18 7.57
N GLY A 113 -13.97 -1.11 6.24
CA GLY A 113 -13.23 -0.19 5.40
C GLY A 113 -13.10 -0.71 3.99
N GLU A 114 -12.36 0.01 3.14
CA GLU A 114 -12.02 -0.45 1.81
C GLU A 114 -10.79 -1.37 1.89
N TRP A 115 -10.99 -2.67 1.61
CA TRP A 115 -9.94 -3.67 1.68
C TRP A 115 -9.36 -3.95 0.31
N VAL A 116 -8.03 -3.85 0.22
CA VAL A 116 -7.26 -4.31 -0.92
C VAL A 116 -6.12 -5.23 -0.47
N LEU A 117 -5.68 -6.11 -1.38
CA LEU A 117 -4.57 -7.01 -1.14
C LEU A 117 -3.61 -6.96 -2.33
N ASP A 118 -2.35 -6.71 -2.03
CA ASP A 118 -1.27 -6.60 -3.00
C ASP A 118 -0.38 -7.84 -2.99
N VAL A 119 -0.35 -8.57 -4.10
CA VAL A 119 0.63 -9.63 -4.35
C VAL A 119 1.78 -9.03 -5.16
N PHE A 120 2.92 -8.84 -4.51
CA PHE A 120 4.09 -8.22 -5.14
C PHE A 120 4.78 -9.20 -6.09
N GLU A 121 5.32 -8.65 -7.17
CA GLU A 121 5.98 -9.42 -8.24
C GLU A 121 7.49 -9.11 -8.32
N GLY A 122 8.18 -9.91 -9.12
CA GLY A 122 9.60 -9.70 -9.41
C GLY A 122 10.47 -9.71 -8.16
N ALA A 123 11.26 -8.68 -7.98
CA ALA A 123 12.23 -8.57 -6.88
C ALA A 123 11.59 -8.38 -5.49
N ASN A 124 10.28 -8.11 -5.42
CA ASN A 124 9.53 -8.01 -4.17
C ASN A 124 8.71 -9.27 -3.83
N ALA A 125 8.68 -10.27 -4.71
CA ALA A 125 8.08 -11.56 -4.39
C ALA A 125 8.89 -12.25 -3.26
N PRO A 126 8.25 -13.01 -2.36
CA PRO A 126 6.85 -13.43 -2.31
C PRO A 126 5.96 -12.55 -1.38
N LEU A 127 6.27 -11.27 -1.23
CA LEU A 127 5.54 -10.38 -0.33
C LEU A 127 4.06 -10.28 -0.73
N VAL A 128 3.17 -10.44 0.26
CA VAL A 128 1.74 -10.20 0.13
C VAL A 128 1.29 -9.32 1.29
N VAL A 129 0.66 -8.20 0.97
CA VAL A 129 0.21 -7.19 1.96
C VAL A 129 -1.27 -6.93 1.77
N ALA A 130 -2.04 -7.00 2.84
CA ALA A 130 -3.40 -6.48 2.89
C ALA A 130 -3.38 -5.06 3.45
N GLU A 131 -4.19 -4.19 2.87
CA GLU A 131 -4.38 -2.80 3.28
C GLU A 131 -5.87 -2.59 3.53
N VAL A 132 -6.23 -1.90 4.60
CA VAL A 132 -7.59 -1.41 4.82
C VAL A 132 -7.55 0.10 4.98
N GLU A 133 -8.24 0.79 4.08
CA GLU A 133 -8.43 2.22 4.17
C GLU A 133 -9.64 2.51 5.08
N LEU A 134 -9.42 3.40 6.05
CA LEU A 134 -10.37 3.72 7.09
C LEU A 134 -11.01 5.09 6.81
N GLU A 135 -12.32 5.16 7.00
CA GLU A 135 -13.03 6.43 6.94
C GLU A 135 -12.67 7.34 8.13
N PRO A 136 -12.36 8.63 7.93
CA PRO A 136 -12.04 9.55 9.01
C PRO A 136 -13.12 9.65 10.08
N GLN A 137 -14.40 9.56 9.69
CA GLN A 137 -15.57 9.62 10.57
C GLN A 137 -15.73 8.38 11.47
N GLY A 138 -15.11 7.27 11.08
CA GLY A 138 -15.15 5.98 11.80
C GLY A 138 -13.80 5.54 12.36
N LEU A 139 -12.88 6.49 12.59
CA LEU A 139 -11.50 6.17 12.93
C LEU A 139 -11.34 5.29 14.17
N GLU A 140 -12.10 5.54 15.25
CA GLU A 140 -12.04 4.72 16.46
C GLU A 140 -12.49 3.27 16.18
N GLN A 141 -13.58 3.10 15.41
CA GLN A 141 -14.07 1.78 15.01
C GLN A 141 -13.05 1.10 14.07
N GLY A 142 -12.44 1.85 13.15
CA GLY A 142 -11.41 1.35 12.24
C GLY A 142 -10.13 0.91 12.97
N LEU A 143 -9.71 1.64 14.01
CA LEU A 143 -8.59 1.25 14.86
C LEU A 143 -8.90 0.01 15.71
N ALA A 144 -10.17 -0.14 16.14
CA ALA A 144 -10.64 -1.31 16.87
C ALA A 144 -10.93 -2.52 15.96
N LEU A 145 -10.87 -2.35 14.63
CA LEU A 145 -11.13 -3.42 13.68
C LEU A 145 -10.22 -4.62 13.93
N GLN A 146 -10.84 -5.78 14.12
CA GLN A 146 -10.13 -7.06 14.20
C GLN A 146 -9.87 -7.57 12.78
N PRO A 147 -8.61 -7.66 12.34
CA PRO A 147 -8.31 -8.14 11.00
C PRO A 147 -8.67 -9.64 10.87
N PRO A 148 -8.98 -10.12 9.65
CA PRO A 148 -9.17 -11.55 9.40
C PRO A 148 -7.98 -12.39 9.86
N ALA A 149 -8.21 -13.67 10.21
CA ALA A 149 -7.18 -14.56 10.74
C ALA A 149 -5.98 -14.80 9.80
N TRP A 150 -6.16 -14.59 8.49
CA TRP A 150 -5.08 -14.66 7.50
C TRP A 150 -4.23 -13.38 7.43
N CYS A 151 -4.64 -12.29 8.09
CA CYS A 151 -3.79 -11.15 8.38
C CYS A 151 -2.88 -11.51 9.55
N GLY A 152 -1.60 -11.62 9.27
CA GLY A 152 -0.58 -11.88 10.28
C GLY A 152 -0.10 -10.60 10.95
N ARG A 153 1.22 -10.39 10.97
CA ARG A 153 1.84 -9.21 11.60
C ARG A 153 1.34 -7.91 10.98
N GLU A 154 0.96 -6.94 11.83
CA GLU A 154 0.66 -5.59 11.37
C GLU A 154 1.93 -4.86 10.92
N LEU A 155 1.83 -4.22 9.76
CA LEU A 155 2.92 -3.50 9.08
C LEU A 155 2.72 -1.98 9.08
N THR A 156 1.64 -1.49 9.69
CA THR A 156 1.35 -0.04 9.79
C THR A 156 2.55 0.70 10.38
N GLY A 157 2.96 1.80 9.76
CA GLY A 157 4.14 2.56 10.18
C GLY A 157 5.50 1.96 9.81
N ARG A 158 5.57 0.74 9.27
CA ARG A 158 6.82 0.16 8.80
C ARG A 158 7.25 0.75 7.46
N HIS A 159 7.99 1.84 7.52
CA HIS A 159 8.38 2.64 6.35
C HIS A 159 9.19 1.84 5.32
N GLU A 160 10.02 0.89 5.75
CA GLU A 160 10.82 0.04 4.88
C GLU A 160 9.99 -0.89 3.99
N LEU A 161 8.73 -1.14 4.37
CA LEU A 161 7.76 -1.92 3.61
C LEU A 161 6.77 -1.05 2.82
N SER A 162 6.95 0.28 2.80
CA SER A 162 6.16 1.14 1.91
C SER A 162 6.48 0.84 0.44
N ASN A 163 5.50 1.05 -0.45
CA ASN A 163 5.70 0.83 -1.88
C ASN A 163 6.91 1.63 -2.42
N ALA A 164 7.13 2.87 -1.94
CA ALA A 164 8.27 3.70 -2.32
C ALA A 164 9.62 3.10 -1.86
N ALA A 165 9.68 2.57 -0.64
CA ALA A 165 10.88 1.93 -0.12
C ALA A 165 11.17 0.60 -0.85
N LEU A 166 10.15 -0.21 -1.12
CA LEU A 166 10.25 -1.46 -1.87
C LEU A 166 10.65 -1.24 -3.34
N ALA A 167 10.23 -0.13 -3.95
CA ALA A 167 10.69 0.25 -5.29
C ALA A 167 12.17 0.62 -5.31
N ARG A 168 12.67 1.28 -4.24
CA ARG A 168 14.08 1.70 -4.11
C ARG A 168 15.00 0.57 -3.66
N ARG A 169 14.59 -0.23 -2.68
CA ARG A 169 15.32 -1.37 -2.13
C ARG A 169 14.40 -2.59 -2.07
N PRO A 170 14.24 -3.31 -3.18
CA PRO A 170 13.39 -4.48 -3.26
C PRO A 170 13.75 -5.54 -2.23
N LEU A 171 12.78 -6.36 -1.86
CA LEU A 171 12.92 -7.43 -0.86
C LEU A 171 14.08 -8.40 -1.20
N ALA A 172 14.32 -8.65 -2.48
CA ALA A 172 15.44 -9.50 -2.93
C ALA A 172 16.83 -8.95 -2.55
N LEU A 173 16.93 -7.64 -2.28
CA LEU A 173 18.18 -6.97 -1.85
C LEU A 173 18.32 -6.89 -0.32
N TRP A 174 17.36 -7.41 0.44
CA TRP A 174 17.44 -7.43 1.88
C TRP A 174 18.35 -8.56 2.35
N PRO A 175 19.07 -8.39 3.47
CA PRO A 175 19.79 -9.49 4.12
C PRO A 175 18.85 -10.67 4.37
N GLU A 176 19.36 -11.88 4.20
CA GLU A 176 18.57 -13.10 4.36
C GLU A 176 17.88 -13.19 5.72
N ALA A 177 18.60 -12.83 6.79
CA ALA A 177 18.05 -12.81 8.14
C ALA A 177 16.86 -11.85 8.29
N GLU A 178 16.92 -10.65 7.67
CA GLU A 178 15.82 -9.69 7.69
C GLU A 178 14.60 -10.23 6.92
N ARG A 179 14.84 -10.90 5.77
CA ARG A 179 13.77 -11.51 4.98
C ARG A 179 13.09 -12.64 5.73
N LEU A 180 13.87 -13.53 6.36
CA LEU A 180 13.32 -14.64 7.15
C LEU A 180 12.52 -14.11 8.32
N ALA A 181 13.06 -13.15 9.08
CA ALA A 181 12.37 -12.55 10.20
C ALA A 181 11.06 -11.83 9.81
N LEU A 182 10.94 -11.33 8.56
CA LEU A 182 9.71 -10.72 8.08
C LEU A 182 8.56 -11.75 8.03
N PHE A 183 8.85 -12.97 7.57
CA PHE A 183 7.84 -14.01 7.35
C PHE A 183 7.67 -14.98 8.55
N GLU A 184 8.50 -14.84 9.59
CA GLU A 184 8.30 -15.60 10.82
C GLU A 184 6.95 -15.23 11.48
N PRO A 185 6.21 -16.21 12.01
CA PRO A 185 5.02 -15.93 12.80
C PRO A 185 5.37 -14.95 13.93
N ALA A 186 4.47 -14.00 14.22
CA ALA A 186 4.61 -13.18 15.42
C ALA A 186 4.71 -14.12 16.63
N ALA A 187 5.73 -13.92 17.48
CA ALA A 187 5.80 -14.64 18.75
C ALA A 187 4.52 -14.38 19.53
N THR A 188 3.81 -15.45 19.88
CA THR A 188 2.58 -15.46 20.67
C THR A 188 2.85 -14.98 22.09
#